data_e1ff14402d6942a0af0132ff7d80dc03
#
_entry.id   e1ff14402d6942a0af0132ff7d80dc03
#
_cell.length_a   1.000
_cell.length_b   1.000
_cell.length_c   1.000
_cell.angle_alpha   90.00
_cell.angle_beta   90.00
_cell.angle_gamma   90.00
#
_symmetry.space_group_name_H-M   'P 1'
#
loop_
_entity.id
_entity.type
_entity.pdbx_description
1 polymer ?
#
loop_
_entity_poly.entity_id
_entity_poly.type
_entity_poly.pdbx_seq_one_letter_code
_entity_poly.pdbx_strand_id
1 'polypeptide(L)'
;MKDLGEAAYILGIKIYRDRSRRLIGLSQSTYLDNVFKKFKMEQSKKGFFPVLQGIKLSKTQCPATAEDREQMSSVPYASAIGSIMYAMLCTRTNVSLAISMAGRFQSNPGVDHWTAVKNILKYLKRTKEMFLVYGGDEELVVKGYVDASFDTDPYDSKSQTRYVFILNGGAVSWCSSKQSIVADSTCEAEYMATSEAAKEGVWMK
;
A
#
# COMPACT_ATOMS: atom_id res chain seq x y z
N MET A 1 -22.88 3.13 31.06
CA MET A 1 -22.50 3.03 29.63
C MET A 1 -23.77 2.73 28.84
N LYS A 2 -23.98 3.40 27.70
CA LYS A 2 -25.13 3.12 26.83
C LYS A 2 -24.67 2.22 25.71
N ASP A 3 -25.37 1.10 25.48
CA ASP A 3 -25.15 0.27 24.30
C ASP A 3 -25.59 1.06 23.06
N LEU A 4 -24.69 1.24 22.10
CA LEU A 4 -24.94 1.94 20.84
C LEU A 4 -25.25 0.97 19.69
N GLY A 5 -25.36 -0.33 19.96
CA GLY A 5 -25.59 -1.37 18.98
C GLY A 5 -24.35 -1.70 18.12
N GLU A 6 -24.57 -2.29 16.96
CA GLU A 6 -23.49 -2.71 16.07
C GLU A 6 -22.83 -1.53 15.37
N ALA A 7 -21.50 -1.44 15.44
CA ALA A 7 -20.74 -0.42 14.75
C ALA A 7 -20.78 -0.67 13.22
N ALA A 8 -21.30 0.29 12.46
CA ALA A 8 -21.27 0.29 10.99
C ALA A 8 -19.97 0.88 10.43
N TYR A 9 -19.27 1.71 11.23
CA TYR A 9 -18.01 2.37 10.89
C TYR A 9 -17.06 2.37 12.08
N ILE A 10 -15.77 2.15 11.82
CA ILE A 10 -14.67 2.32 12.76
C ILE A 10 -13.55 3.07 12.04
N LEU A 11 -13.09 4.22 12.57
CA LEU A 11 -11.99 5.01 12.00
C LEU A 11 -12.14 5.29 10.49
N GLY A 12 -13.35 5.58 10.03
CA GLY A 12 -13.62 5.83 8.61
C GLY A 12 -13.70 4.59 7.72
N ILE A 13 -13.56 3.40 8.30
CA ILE A 13 -13.71 2.11 7.62
C ILE A 13 -15.14 1.64 7.81
N LYS A 14 -15.85 1.39 6.70
CA LYS A 14 -17.18 0.78 6.70
C LYS A 14 -17.05 -0.71 6.97
N ILE A 15 -17.85 -1.20 7.91
CA ILE A 15 -17.92 -2.61 8.27
C ILE A 15 -19.20 -3.19 7.70
N TYR A 16 -19.08 -4.19 6.87
CA TYR A 16 -20.16 -5.04 6.39
C TYR A 16 -20.12 -6.37 7.15
N ARG A 17 -21.26 -6.84 7.65
CA ARG A 17 -21.38 -8.13 8.32
C ARG A 17 -22.55 -8.93 7.75
N ASP A 18 -22.27 -10.17 7.41
CA ASP A 18 -23.28 -11.17 7.07
C ASP A 18 -23.10 -12.37 7.99
N ARG A 19 -23.91 -12.42 9.05
CA ARG A 19 -23.81 -13.48 10.08
C ARG A 19 -24.23 -14.84 9.53
N SER A 20 -25.17 -14.86 8.57
CA SER A 20 -25.66 -16.11 7.97
C SER A 20 -24.56 -16.81 7.15
N ARG A 21 -23.72 -16.00 6.49
CA ARG A 21 -22.57 -16.44 5.68
C ARG A 21 -21.23 -16.39 6.44
N ARG A 22 -21.22 -15.95 7.70
CA ARG A 22 -20.02 -15.74 8.52
C ARG A 22 -19.00 -14.83 7.83
N LEU A 23 -19.45 -13.75 7.15
CA LEU A 23 -18.61 -12.84 6.41
C LEU A 23 -18.48 -11.48 7.12
N ILE A 24 -17.25 -10.94 7.11
CA ILE A 24 -16.95 -9.56 7.47
C ILE A 24 -16.25 -8.91 6.29
N GLY A 25 -16.75 -7.76 5.84
CA GLY A 25 -16.15 -6.96 4.77
C GLY A 25 -15.77 -5.57 5.27
N LEU A 26 -14.57 -5.12 4.95
CA LEU A 26 -14.06 -3.79 5.29
C LEU A 26 -13.90 -2.95 4.03
N SER A 27 -14.44 -1.73 4.02
CA SER A 27 -14.33 -0.81 2.89
C SER A 27 -13.97 0.60 3.34
N GLN A 28 -13.18 1.28 2.52
CA GLN A 28 -12.79 2.68 2.70
C GLN A 28 -13.34 3.59 1.60
N SER A 29 -14.46 3.25 0.96
CA SER A 29 -15.00 4.03 -0.17
C SER A 29 -15.19 5.50 0.18
N THR A 30 -15.81 5.82 1.31
CA THR A 30 -16.03 7.20 1.78
C THR A 30 -14.71 7.93 2.07
N TYR A 31 -13.75 7.24 2.69
CA TYR A 31 -12.42 7.81 2.91
C TYR A 31 -11.72 8.16 1.60
N LEU A 32 -11.75 7.24 0.63
CA LEU A 32 -11.15 7.45 -0.68
C LEU A 32 -11.81 8.60 -1.44
N ASP A 33 -13.12 8.79 -1.33
CA ASP A 33 -13.79 9.95 -1.92
C ASP A 33 -13.27 11.27 -1.35
N ASN A 34 -13.03 11.34 -0.05
CA ASN A 34 -12.43 12.51 0.59
C ASN A 34 -10.98 12.74 0.12
N VAL A 35 -10.21 11.66 -0.07
CA VAL A 35 -8.84 11.72 -0.63
C VAL A 35 -8.88 12.26 -2.07
N PHE A 36 -9.80 11.75 -2.92
CA PHE A 36 -9.90 12.24 -4.30
C PHE A 36 -10.31 13.72 -4.37
N LYS A 37 -11.22 14.19 -3.51
CA LYS A 37 -11.56 15.61 -3.37
C LYS A 37 -10.35 16.45 -2.99
N LYS A 38 -9.64 16.02 -1.93
CA LYS A 38 -8.46 16.74 -1.42
C LYS A 38 -7.39 16.95 -2.48
N PHE A 39 -7.15 15.96 -3.35
CA PHE A 39 -6.12 16.01 -4.39
C PHE A 39 -6.66 16.35 -5.78
N LYS A 40 -7.92 16.81 -5.89
CA LYS A 40 -8.58 17.20 -7.16
C LYS A 40 -8.57 16.07 -8.21
N MET A 41 -8.74 14.83 -7.75
CA MET A 41 -8.74 13.63 -8.59
C MET A 41 -10.13 13.07 -8.88
N GLU A 42 -11.21 13.78 -8.49
CA GLU A 42 -12.60 13.32 -8.66
C GLU A 42 -12.97 13.07 -10.11
N GLN A 43 -12.49 13.91 -11.04
CA GLN A 43 -12.74 13.77 -12.47
C GLN A 43 -11.64 13.02 -13.23
N SER A 44 -10.63 12.48 -12.51
CA SER A 44 -9.55 11.73 -13.14
C SER A 44 -10.03 10.43 -13.76
N LYS A 45 -9.35 9.98 -14.83
CA LYS A 45 -9.57 8.63 -15.40
C LYS A 45 -9.19 7.56 -14.37
N LYS A 46 -9.88 6.41 -14.41
CA LYS A 46 -9.54 5.23 -13.60
C LYS A 46 -8.27 4.56 -14.15
N GLY A 47 -7.35 4.16 -13.26
CA GLY A 47 -6.13 3.44 -13.62
C GLY A 47 -6.27 1.93 -13.44
N PHE A 48 -5.52 1.15 -14.21
CA PHE A 48 -5.57 -0.31 -14.15
C PHE A 48 -4.52 -0.89 -13.19
N PHE A 49 -3.37 -0.24 -13.07
CA PHE A 49 -2.25 -0.71 -12.27
C PHE A 49 -1.76 0.40 -11.33
N PRO A 50 -1.38 0.07 -10.08
CA PRO A 50 -0.81 1.05 -9.15
C PRO A 50 0.60 1.46 -9.53
N VAL A 51 1.37 0.56 -10.17
CA VAL A 51 2.69 0.81 -10.74
C VAL A 51 2.59 0.67 -12.25
N LEU A 52 3.03 1.68 -12.98
CA LEU A 52 3.10 1.61 -14.45
C LEU A 52 4.39 0.89 -14.87
N GLN A 53 4.25 -0.09 -15.76
CA GLN A 53 5.41 -0.78 -16.35
C GLN A 53 6.30 0.24 -17.09
N GLY A 54 7.63 0.09 -16.93
CA GLY A 54 8.61 0.96 -17.56
C GLY A 54 8.90 2.29 -16.86
N ILE A 55 8.12 2.70 -15.86
CA ILE A 55 8.46 3.87 -15.04
C ILE A 55 9.41 3.44 -13.92
N LYS A 56 10.68 3.82 -14.04
CA LYS A 56 11.68 3.70 -12.98
C LYS A 56 11.77 5.04 -12.25
N LEU A 57 11.31 5.07 -11.00
CA LEU A 57 11.50 6.25 -10.14
C LEU A 57 12.97 6.33 -9.70
N SER A 58 13.55 7.51 -9.81
CA SER A 58 14.96 7.70 -9.56
C SER A 58 15.27 9.06 -8.91
N LYS A 59 16.42 9.16 -8.22
CA LYS A 59 16.91 10.42 -7.65
C LYS A 59 17.25 11.45 -8.71
N THR A 60 17.53 11.05 -9.95
CA THR A 60 17.80 11.96 -11.07
C THR A 60 16.58 12.78 -11.50
N GLN A 61 15.38 12.30 -11.12
CA GLN A 61 14.10 13.00 -11.35
C GLN A 61 13.76 14.00 -10.23
N CYS A 62 14.60 14.12 -9.21
CA CYS A 62 14.41 15.11 -8.16
C CYS A 62 14.72 16.51 -8.68
N PRO A 63 14.02 17.55 -8.21
CA PRO A 63 14.25 18.94 -8.56
C PRO A 63 15.71 19.36 -8.33
N ALA A 64 16.42 19.76 -9.38
CA ALA A 64 17.79 20.22 -9.33
C ALA A 64 17.88 21.76 -9.32
N THR A 65 17.00 22.44 -10.08
CA THR A 65 16.96 23.90 -10.21
C THR A 65 16.03 24.55 -9.17
N ALA A 66 16.15 25.86 -9.01
CA ALA A 66 15.25 26.66 -8.16
C ALA A 66 13.82 26.65 -8.72
N GLU A 67 13.69 26.74 -10.05
CA GLU A 67 12.41 26.73 -10.74
C GLU A 67 11.67 25.42 -10.56
N ASP A 68 12.37 24.27 -10.69
CA ASP A 68 11.78 22.94 -10.45
C ASP A 68 11.26 22.81 -9.00
N ARG A 69 12.02 23.33 -8.03
CA ARG A 69 11.63 23.31 -6.61
C ARG A 69 10.40 24.18 -6.36
N GLU A 70 10.35 25.36 -6.97
CA GLU A 70 9.20 26.25 -6.88
C GLU A 70 7.95 25.59 -7.47
N GLN A 71 8.04 24.96 -8.64
CA GLN A 71 6.96 24.21 -9.26
C GLN A 71 6.42 23.10 -8.35
N MET A 72 7.31 22.40 -7.66
CA MET A 72 6.93 21.31 -6.78
C MET A 72 6.50 21.76 -5.37
N SER A 73 6.80 22.99 -4.97
CA SER A 73 6.48 23.53 -3.64
C SER A 73 4.99 23.52 -3.32
N SER A 74 4.15 23.75 -4.33
CA SER A 74 2.68 23.74 -4.20
C SER A 74 2.06 22.33 -4.24
N VAL A 75 2.86 21.30 -4.56
CA VAL A 75 2.37 19.91 -4.69
C VAL A 75 2.34 19.25 -3.31
N PRO A 76 1.17 18.80 -2.82
CA PRO A 76 1.04 18.23 -1.49
C PRO A 76 1.50 16.74 -1.47
N TYR A 77 2.76 16.47 -1.88
CA TYR A 77 3.28 15.13 -2.09
C TYR A 77 3.24 14.27 -0.83
N ALA A 78 3.84 14.75 0.27
CA ALA A 78 3.88 14.02 1.53
C ALA A 78 2.47 13.74 2.09
N SER A 79 1.55 14.71 1.93
CA SER A 79 0.15 14.54 2.33
C SER A 79 -0.56 13.47 1.50
N ALA A 80 -0.26 13.36 0.20
CA ALA A 80 -0.82 12.32 -0.66
C ALA A 80 -0.27 10.94 -0.28
N ILE A 81 1.05 10.83 -0.07
CA ILE A 81 1.69 9.60 0.42
C ILE A 81 1.06 9.14 1.73
N GLY A 82 0.91 10.03 2.73
CA GLY A 82 0.29 9.69 4.01
C GLY A 82 -1.17 9.24 3.87
N SER A 83 -1.95 9.89 3.00
CA SER A 83 -3.34 9.50 2.74
C SER A 83 -3.44 8.12 2.08
N ILE A 84 -2.57 7.83 1.09
CA ILE A 84 -2.54 6.51 0.44
C ILE A 84 -2.01 5.44 1.41
N MET A 85 -1.03 5.77 2.25
CA MET A 85 -0.48 4.86 3.26
C MET A 85 -1.56 4.42 4.25
N TYR A 86 -2.42 5.33 4.72
CA TYR A 86 -3.56 4.96 5.56
C TYR A 86 -4.52 4.01 4.83
N ALA A 87 -4.84 4.27 3.55
CA ALA A 87 -5.67 3.37 2.75
C ALA A 87 -5.01 1.99 2.61
N MET A 88 -3.70 1.96 2.36
CA MET A 88 -2.90 0.73 2.26
C MET A 88 -2.96 -0.07 3.56
N LEU A 89 -2.66 0.57 4.70
CA LEU A 89 -2.59 -0.12 6.00
C LEU A 89 -3.94 -0.69 6.46
N CYS A 90 -5.07 -0.13 6.00
CA CYS A 90 -6.37 -0.58 6.47
C CYS A 90 -7.03 -1.64 5.57
N THR A 91 -7.01 -1.45 4.23
CA THR A 91 -7.78 -2.33 3.32
C THR A 91 -7.15 -2.53 1.94
N ARG A 92 -6.07 -1.82 1.58
CA ARG A 92 -5.53 -1.78 0.21
C ARG A 92 -4.13 -2.36 0.11
N THR A 93 -3.99 -3.65 0.43
CA THR A 93 -2.73 -4.41 0.40
C THR A 93 -1.98 -4.27 -0.92
N ASN A 94 -2.72 -4.22 -2.02
CA ASN A 94 -2.23 -4.24 -3.39
C ASN A 94 -1.51 -2.95 -3.86
N VAL A 95 -1.51 -1.89 -3.05
CA VAL A 95 -0.72 -0.68 -3.33
C VAL A 95 0.56 -0.58 -2.49
N SER A 96 0.86 -1.58 -1.65
CA SER A 96 2.00 -1.55 -0.72
C SER A 96 3.34 -1.35 -1.44
N LEU A 97 3.59 -2.07 -2.54
CA LEU A 97 4.79 -1.89 -3.34
C LEU A 97 4.87 -0.48 -3.94
N ALA A 98 3.77 -0.01 -4.54
CA ALA A 98 3.74 1.30 -5.20
C ALA A 98 4.02 2.44 -4.22
N ILE A 99 3.42 2.37 -3.01
CA ILE A 99 3.62 3.38 -1.97
C ILE A 99 5.03 3.28 -1.35
N SER A 100 5.58 2.08 -1.20
CA SER A 100 6.95 1.86 -0.76
C SER A 100 7.95 2.52 -1.72
N MET A 101 7.74 2.38 -3.03
CA MET A 101 8.61 3.00 -4.05
C MET A 101 8.46 4.53 -4.06
N ALA A 102 7.23 5.05 -4.13
CA ALA A 102 6.98 6.49 -4.18
C ALA A 102 7.40 7.20 -2.88
N GLY A 103 7.20 6.57 -1.73
CA GLY A 103 7.54 7.12 -0.42
C GLY A 103 9.02 7.46 -0.22
N ARG A 104 9.92 6.85 -0.99
CA ARG A 104 11.37 7.11 -0.92
C ARG A 104 11.76 8.53 -1.32
N PHE A 105 10.91 9.22 -2.06
CA PHE A 105 11.20 10.54 -2.62
C PHE A 105 10.49 11.69 -1.89
N GLN A 106 9.95 11.46 -0.69
CA GLN A 106 9.16 12.46 0.06
C GLN A 106 9.94 13.73 0.40
N SER A 107 11.26 13.63 0.59
CA SER A 107 12.11 14.77 0.97
C SER A 107 12.35 15.75 -0.18
N ASN A 108 12.37 15.25 -1.43
CA ASN A 108 12.63 16.08 -2.63
C ASN A 108 11.93 15.47 -3.86
N PRO A 109 10.58 15.48 -3.92
CA PRO A 109 9.84 14.85 -5.02
C PRO A 109 9.88 15.70 -6.28
N GLY A 110 10.04 15.06 -7.44
CA GLY A 110 9.90 15.69 -8.76
C GLY A 110 8.56 15.37 -9.43
N VAL A 111 8.37 15.92 -10.62
CA VAL A 111 7.13 15.79 -11.40
C VAL A 111 6.78 14.33 -11.72
N ASP A 112 7.78 13.51 -12.05
CA ASP A 112 7.58 12.09 -12.33
C ASP A 112 7.14 11.32 -11.09
N HIS A 113 7.73 11.64 -9.92
CA HIS A 113 7.30 11.09 -8.64
C HIS A 113 5.84 11.43 -8.35
N TRP A 114 5.42 12.69 -8.60
CA TRP A 114 4.03 13.09 -8.46
C TRP A 114 3.10 12.38 -9.45
N THR A 115 3.57 12.14 -10.67
CA THR A 115 2.83 11.37 -11.68
C THR A 115 2.62 9.93 -11.22
N ALA A 116 3.61 9.30 -10.59
CA ALA A 116 3.47 7.97 -10.01
C ALA A 116 2.42 7.95 -8.89
N VAL A 117 2.43 8.94 -7.98
CA VAL A 117 1.40 9.08 -6.92
C VAL A 117 0.00 9.25 -7.52
N LYS A 118 -0.15 10.08 -8.56
CA LYS A 118 -1.43 10.22 -9.29
C LYS A 118 -1.90 8.91 -9.89
N ASN A 119 -1.00 8.05 -10.37
CA ASN A 119 -1.36 6.73 -10.90
C ASN A 119 -1.86 5.80 -9.79
N ILE A 120 -1.27 5.83 -8.61
CA ILE A 120 -1.80 5.09 -7.46
C ILE A 120 -3.23 5.57 -7.12
N LEU A 121 -3.47 6.87 -7.09
CA LEU A 121 -4.81 7.43 -6.86
C LEU A 121 -5.82 7.02 -7.93
N LYS A 122 -5.43 6.98 -9.22
CA LYS A 122 -6.28 6.49 -10.31
C LYS A 122 -6.63 5.01 -10.15
N TYR A 123 -5.69 4.19 -9.69
CA TYR A 123 -5.93 2.78 -9.38
C TYR A 123 -6.88 2.62 -8.19
N LEU A 124 -6.66 3.36 -7.11
CA LEU A 124 -7.57 3.37 -5.96
C LEU A 124 -8.98 3.82 -6.34
N LYS A 125 -9.11 4.77 -7.28
CA LYS A 125 -10.41 5.19 -7.83
C LYS A 125 -11.13 4.07 -8.58
N ARG A 126 -10.39 3.22 -9.30
CA ARG A 126 -10.95 2.04 -9.98
C ARG A 126 -11.46 1.02 -8.99
N THR A 127 -10.69 0.78 -7.92
CA THR A 127 -10.96 -0.28 -6.94
C THR A 127 -11.73 0.22 -5.70
N LYS A 128 -12.25 1.45 -5.73
CA LYS A 128 -12.87 2.14 -4.59
C LYS A 128 -13.95 1.30 -3.90
N GLU A 129 -14.81 0.65 -4.68
CA GLU A 129 -15.95 -0.13 -4.17
C GLU A 129 -15.58 -1.55 -3.70
N MET A 130 -14.32 -1.94 -3.80
CA MET A 130 -13.88 -3.26 -3.34
C MET A 130 -13.81 -3.31 -1.81
N PHE A 131 -14.16 -4.47 -1.28
CA PHE A 131 -14.05 -4.80 0.14
C PHE A 131 -12.87 -5.74 0.37
N LEU A 132 -12.21 -5.59 1.51
CA LEU A 132 -11.37 -6.64 2.08
C LEU A 132 -12.31 -7.54 2.88
N VAL A 133 -12.41 -8.81 2.48
CA VAL A 133 -13.42 -9.74 2.99
C VAL A 133 -12.75 -10.86 3.76
N TYR A 134 -13.32 -11.22 4.91
CA TYR A 134 -12.94 -12.33 5.75
C TYR A 134 -14.16 -13.25 5.93
N GLY A 135 -13.96 -14.54 5.83
CA GLY A 135 -15.01 -15.54 6.09
C GLY A 135 -15.06 -16.64 5.04
N GLY A 136 -15.88 -17.65 5.32
CA GLY A 136 -16.10 -18.80 4.44
C GLY A 136 -15.41 -20.09 4.87
N ASP A 137 -14.30 -20.04 5.60
CA ASP A 137 -13.62 -21.23 6.11
C ASP A 137 -14.08 -21.55 7.54
N GLU A 138 -14.11 -22.83 7.89
CA GLU A 138 -14.48 -23.29 9.24
C GLU A 138 -13.31 -23.15 10.22
N GLU A 139 -12.07 -23.28 9.73
CA GLU A 139 -10.85 -23.20 10.54
C GLU A 139 -10.15 -21.86 10.39
N LEU A 140 -9.78 -21.26 11.53
CA LEU A 140 -8.98 -20.04 11.58
C LEU A 140 -7.50 -20.39 11.46
N VAL A 141 -7.03 -20.63 10.23
CA VAL A 141 -5.62 -20.91 9.93
C VAL A 141 -4.96 -19.70 9.28
N VAL A 142 -3.88 -19.23 9.90
CA VAL A 142 -3.04 -18.17 9.32
C VAL A 142 -2.12 -18.78 8.28
N LYS A 143 -2.17 -18.25 7.04
CA LYS A 143 -1.29 -18.65 5.93
C LYS A 143 -0.40 -17.47 5.56
N GLY A 144 0.94 -17.65 5.58
CA GLY A 144 1.91 -16.65 5.20
C GLY A 144 2.49 -16.93 3.80
N TYR A 145 2.63 -15.88 3.00
CA TYR A 145 3.32 -15.90 1.70
C TYR A 145 4.41 -14.85 1.72
N VAL A 146 5.60 -15.22 1.26
CA VAL A 146 6.80 -14.37 1.27
C VAL A 146 7.41 -14.40 -0.12
N ASP A 147 7.99 -13.28 -0.52
CA ASP A 147 8.67 -13.14 -1.80
C ASP A 147 9.75 -12.04 -1.69
N ALA A 148 10.86 -12.20 -2.39
CA ALA A 148 11.88 -11.19 -2.55
C ALA A 148 12.12 -10.86 -4.03
N SER A 149 12.29 -9.58 -4.33
CA SER A 149 12.78 -9.16 -5.63
C SER A 149 14.25 -8.76 -5.48
N PHE A 150 15.14 -9.61 -5.99
CA PHE A 150 16.59 -9.45 -5.90
C PHE A 150 17.06 -8.24 -6.73
N ASP A 151 18.02 -7.46 -6.18
CA ASP A 151 18.71 -6.33 -6.84
C ASP A 151 17.76 -5.37 -7.56
N THR A 152 16.70 -4.93 -6.88
CA THR A 152 15.67 -4.07 -7.50
C THR A 152 15.95 -2.58 -7.42
N ASP A 153 16.83 -2.15 -6.50
CA ASP A 153 17.16 -0.74 -6.36
C ASP A 153 18.42 -0.40 -7.18
N PRO A 154 18.30 0.49 -8.19
CA PRO A 154 19.42 0.80 -9.09
C PRO A 154 20.56 1.60 -8.44
N TYR A 155 20.40 2.07 -7.19
CA TYR A 155 21.39 2.92 -6.51
C TYR A 155 22.25 2.17 -5.50
N ASP A 156 21.68 1.18 -4.83
CA ASP A 156 22.37 0.47 -3.75
C ASP A 156 22.17 -1.04 -3.82
N SER A 157 21.69 -1.54 -4.95
CA SER A 157 21.49 -2.98 -5.25
C SER A 157 20.70 -3.73 -4.18
N LYS A 158 19.92 -3.01 -3.38
CA LYS A 158 19.11 -3.64 -2.33
C LYS A 158 17.87 -4.27 -2.88
N SER A 159 17.56 -5.43 -2.37
CA SER A 159 16.37 -6.21 -2.69
C SER A 159 15.12 -5.66 -2.01
N GLN A 160 13.95 -6.08 -2.50
CA GLN A 160 12.65 -5.72 -1.94
C GLN A 160 12.01 -6.95 -1.30
N THR A 161 11.76 -6.90 0.00
CA THR A 161 10.97 -7.90 0.73
C THR A 161 9.50 -7.64 0.54
N ARG A 162 8.71 -8.69 0.36
CA ARG A 162 7.25 -8.67 0.38
C ARG A 162 6.71 -9.86 1.15
N TYR A 163 5.74 -9.62 2.00
CA TYR A 163 4.97 -10.71 2.60
C TYR A 163 3.50 -10.34 2.75
N VAL A 164 2.66 -11.36 2.82
CA VAL A 164 1.24 -11.25 3.17
C VAL A 164 0.83 -12.43 4.03
N PHE A 165 0.14 -12.15 5.13
CA PHE A 165 -0.53 -13.15 5.94
C PHE A 165 -2.02 -13.07 5.71
N ILE A 166 -2.63 -14.22 5.48
CA ILE A 166 -4.05 -14.37 5.17
C ILE A 166 -4.70 -15.18 6.29
N LEU A 167 -5.82 -14.69 6.78
CA LEU A 167 -6.69 -15.40 7.71
C LEU A 167 -8.09 -15.40 7.12
N ASN A 168 -8.68 -16.59 7.02
CA ASN A 168 -10.06 -16.76 6.56
C ASN A 168 -10.35 -16.05 5.22
N GLY A 169 -9.45 -16.19 4.24
CA GLY A 169 -9.55 -15.60 2.91
C GLY A 169 -9.15 -14.11 2.78
N GLY A 170 -9.01 -13.39 3.89
CA GLY A 170 -8.62 -11.97 3.90
C GLY A 170 -7.20 -11.74 4.41
N ALA A 171 -6.52 -10.73 3.87
CA ALA A 171 -5.20 -10.33 4.35
C ALA A 171 -5.31 -9.64 5.72
N VAL A 172 -4.49 -10.08 6.70
CA VAL A 172 -4.46 -9.54 8.07
C VAL A 172 -3.18 -8.79 8.38
N SER A 173 -2.06 -9.16 7.76
CA SER A 173 -0.82 -8.39 7.79
C SER A 173 -0.10 -8.48 6.46
N TRP A 174 0.56 -7.40 6.05
CA TRP A 174 1.32 -7.32 4.80
C TRP A 174 2.38 -6.23 4.87
N CYS A 175 3.45 -6.46 4.16
CA CYS A 175 4.54 -5.50 4.05
C CYS A 175 5.13 -5.52 2.64
N SER A 176 5.64 -4.36 2.23
CA SER A 176 6.56 -4.23 1.11
C SER A 176 7.63 -3.24 1.51
N SER A 177 8.84 -3.72 1.80
CA SER A 177 9.95 -2.94 2.31
C SER A 177 11.25 -3.23 1.56
N LYS A 178 12.08 -2.21 1.43
CA LYS A 178 13.44 -2.36 0.92
C LYS A 178 14.31 -3.01 2.02
N GLN A 179 15.09 -4.02 1.68
CA GLN A 179 16.01 -4.67 2.61
C GLN A 179 17.06 -3.70 3.13
N SER A 180 17.48 -3.87 4.38
CA SER A 180 18.43 -2.96 5.03
C SER A 180 19.87 -3.15 4.54
N ILE A 181 20.22 -4.38 4.12
CA ILE A 181 21.51 -4.76 3.57
C ILE A 181 21.38 -5.27 2.14
N VAL A 182 22.47 -5.31 1.41
CA VAL A 182 22.55 -5.92 0.07
C VAL A 182 22.66 -7.42 0.25
N ALA A 183 21.89 -8.17 -0.53
CA ALA A 183 22.00 -9.62 -0.61
C ALA A 183 22.98 -9.98 -1.75
N ASP A 184 23.84 -10.97 -1.54
CA ASP A 184 24.81 -11.42 -2.55
C ASP A 184 24.19 -12.40 -3.57
N SER A 185 23.00 -12.90 -3.29
CA SER A 185 22.29 -13.83 -4.16
C SER A 185 20.77 -13.72 -4.00
N THR A 186 20.03 -14.27 -4.95
CA THR A 186 18.56 -14.41 -4.85
C THR A 186 18.16 -15.23 -3.63
N CYS A 187 18.93 -16.31 -3.32
CA CYS A 187 18.68 -17.17 -2.18
C CYS A 187 18.81 -16.41 -0.85
N GLU A 188 19.83 -15.56 -0.73
CA GLU A 188 20.01 -14.72 0.46
C GLU A 188 18.90 -13.68 0.60
N ALA A 189 18.50 -13.04 -0.51
CA ALA A 189 17.36 -12.10 -0.50
C ALA A 189 16.08 -12.77 -0.03
N GLU A 190 15.79 -14.00 -0.47
CA GLU A 190 14.63 -14.79 -0.04
C GLU A 190 14.74 -15.20 1.44
N TYR A 191 15.94 -15.59 1.90
CA TYR A 191 16.16 -15.91 3.30
C TYR A 191 15.93 -14.72 4.21
N MET A 192 16.41 -13.53 3.82
CA MET A 192 16.18 -12.29 4.55
C MET A 192 14.68 -11.94 4.61
N ALA A 193 13.98 -12.07 3.49
CA ALA A 193 12.54 -11.83 3.42
C ALA A 193 11.76 -12.81 4.31
N THR A 194 12.14 -14.09 4.29
CA THR A 194 11.55 -15.13 5.14
C THR A 194 11.79 -14.87 6.62
N SER A 195 13.01 -14.43 6.98
CA SER A 195 13.35 -14.06 8.36
C SER A 195 12.51 -12.88 8.86
N GLU A 196 12.27 -11.88 8.02
CA GLU A 196 11.45 -10.71 8.37
C GLU A 196 9.98 -11.12 8.55
N ALA A 197 9.45 -11.92 7.64
CA ALA A 197 8.08 -12.42 7.73
C ALA A 197 7.89 -13.38 8.92
N ALA A 198 8.90 -14.21 9.26
CA ALA A 198 8.83 -15.12 10.39
C ALA A 198 8.65 -14.38 11.73
N LYS A 199 9.26 -13.20 11.90
CA LYS A 199 9.05 -12.36 13.10
C LYS A 199 7.60 -11.96 13.25
N GLU A 200 6.96 -11.54 12.15
CA GLU A 200 5.53 -11.21 12.13
C GLU A 200 4.66 -12.44 12.41
N GLY A 201 4.98 -13.59 11.79
CA GLY A 201 4.27 -14.84 12.01
C GLY A 201 4.33 -15.34 13.45
N VAL A 202 5.47 -15.17 14.15
CA VAL A 202 5.62 -15.49 15.57
C VAL A 202 4.70 -14.61 16.43
N TRP A 203 4.57 -13.34 16.08
CA TRP A 203 3.71 -12.41 16.81
C TRP A 203 2.22 -12.70 16.64
N MET A 204 1.82 -13.31 15.52
CA MET A 204 0.43 -13.69 15.24
C MET A 204 0.00 -15.02 15.90
N LYS A 205 0.93 -15.79 16.46
CA LYS A 205 0.67 -17.07 17.14
C LYS A 205 0.14 -16.86 18.55
#